data_3855c1b0e3f3a54481db9356a0a1ee8e
#
_entry.id   3855c1b0e3f3a54481db9356a0a1ee8e
#
_cell.length_a   1.000
_cell.length_b   1.000
_cell.length_c   1.000
_cell.angle_alpha   90.00
_cell.angle_beta   90.00
_cell.angle_gamma   90.00
#
_symmetry.space_group_name_H-M   'P 1'
#
loop_
_entity.id
_entity.type
_entity.pdbx_description
1 polymer ?
#
loop_
_entity_poly.entity_id
_entity_poly.type
_entity_poly.pdbx_seq_one_letter_code
_entity_poly.pdbx_strand_id
1 'polypeptide(L)'
;MDDLAEEVKSGNMDFDMVIATPSSMKLVGQLGQILGPKGLMPNPKDGTVTKNVKDAVTNAKKGQAMYRNDKAGIIHCSIGKVGFKGEQIEENFNALLDDIKRSRPSSMKGIFIKTITMSSTMGPGIKIKEL
;
A
#
# COMPACT_ATOMS: atom_id res chain seq x y z
N MET A 1 -7.47 -4.81 23.90
CA MET A 1 -7.20 -3.83 22.82
C MET A 1 -6.33 -2.68 23.29
N ASP A 2 -6.44 -2.36 24.56
CA ASP A 2 -5.64 -1.30 25.17
C ASP A 2 -4.15 -1.68 25.24
N ASP A 3 -3.84 -2.98 25.39
CA ASP A 3 -2.49 -3.52 25.47
C ASP A 3 -1.64 -3.17 24.23
N LEU A 4 -2.20 -3.34 23.01
CA LEU A 4 -1.50 -2.98 21.77
C LEU A 4 -1.31 -1.46 21.62
N ALA A 5 -2.23 -0.66 22.17
CA ALA A 5 -2.11 0.78 22.15
C ALA A 5 -1.01 1.26 23.11
N GLU A 6 -0.81 0.56 24.23
CA GLU A 6 0.28 0.83 25.16
C GLU A 6 1.64 0.41 24.61
N GLU A 7 1.72 -0.71 23.89
CA GLU A 7 2.93 -1.13 23.16
C GLU A 7 3.37 -0.09 22.13
N VAL A 8 2.42 0.44 21.35
CA VAL A 8 2.70 1.51 20.39
C VAL A 8 3.18 2.79 21.06
N LYS A 9 2.59 3.15 22.24
CA LYS A 9 3.01 4.32 23.03
C LYS A 9 4.40 4.13 23.63
N SER A 10 4.76 2.90 24.02
CA SER A 10 6.09 2.57 24.54
C SER A 10 7.19 2.54 23.47
N GLY A 11 6.81 2.69 22.19
CA GLY A 11 7.74 2.74 21.06
C GLY A 11 8.07 1.40 20.45
N ASN A 12 7.48 0.32 20.92
CA ASN A 12 7.66 -1.02 20.35
C ASN A 12 6.78 -1.16 19.10
N MET A 13 7.38 -1.14 17.92
CA MET A 13 6.67 -1.14 16.64
C MET A 13 7.25 -2.19 15.68
N ASP A 14 7.28 -3.44 16.13
CA ASP A 14 7.72 -4.59 15.33
C ASP A 14 6.61 -5.11 14.41
N PHE A 15 5.91 -4.20 13.73
CA PHE A 15 4.85 -4.55 12.78
C PHE A 15 4.89 -3.65 11.54
N ASP A 16 4.58 -4.25 10.40
CA ASP A 16 4.60 -3.59 9.08
C ASP A 16 3.28 -2.90 8.75
N MET A 17 2.16 -3.33 9.34
CA MET A 17 0.83 -2.83 9.02
C MET A 17 -0.11 -2.88 10.21
N VAL A 18 -0.94 -1.86 10.34
CA VAL A 18 -2.00 -1.80 11.35
C VAL A 18 -3.36 -1.97 10.68
N ILE A 19 -4.13 -2.96 11.13
CA ILE A 19 -5.51 -3.19 10.69
C ILE A 19 -6.42 -2.86 11.87
N ALA A 20 -7.44 -2.06 11.63
CA ALA A 20 -8.37 -1.63 12.66
C ALA A 20 -9.82 -1.88 12.27
N THR A 21 -10.67 -2.07 13.26
CA THR A 21 -12.12 -2.02 13.05
C THR A 21 -12.60 -0.57 13.14
N PRO A 22 -13.72 -0.22 12.51
CA PRO A 22 -14.28 1.14 12.61
C PRO A 22 -14.52 1.60 14.07
N SER A 23 -14.86 0.67 14.96
CA SER A 23 -15.05 0.96 16.39
C SER A 23 -13.73 1.30 17.11
N SER A 24 -12.62 0.69 16.69
CA SER A 24 -11.29 0.91 17.29
C SER A 24 -10.61 2.17 16.78
N MET A 25 -11.15 2.81 15.73
CA MET A 25 -10.56 4.01 15.13
C MET A 25 -10.45 5.19 16.10
N LYS A 26 -11.31 5.26 17.12
CA LYS A 26 -11.21 6.28 18.18
C LYS A 26 -9.88 6.17 18.94
N LEU A 27 -9.48 4.94 19.30
CA LEU A 27 -8.21 4.67 20.00
C LEU A 27 -7.01 4.88 19.07
N VAL A 28 -7.11 4.38 17.84
CA VAL A 28 -6.06 4.54 16.82
C VAL A 28 -5.85 6.01 16.45
N GLY A 29 -6.92 6.82 16.46
CA GLY A 29 -6.83 8.27 16.24
C GLY A 29 -5.93 8.99 17.25
N GLN A 30 -5.92 8.55 18.51
CA GLN A 30 -5.02 9.08 19.54
C GLN A 30 -3.55 8.74 19.29
N LEU A 31 -3.30 7.64 18.57
CA LEU A 31 -1.96 7.20 18.14
C LEU A 31 -1.53 7.79 16.80
N GLY A 32 -2.38 8.61 16.19
CA GLY A 32 -2.14 9.20 14.87
C GLY A 32 -0.87 10.03 14.79
N GLN A 33 -0.48 10.70 15.88
CA GLN A 33 0.78 11.46 15.96
C GLN A 33 2.02 10.57 15.84
N ILE A 34 1.91 9.30 16.27
CA ILE A 34 3.01 8.34 16.24
C ILE A 34 2.97 7.52 14.95
N LEU A 35 1.79 7.03 14.55
CA LEU A 35 1.59 6.16 13.39
C LEU A 35 1.59 6.94 12.06
N GLY A 36 1.13 8.20 12.07
CA GLY A 36 1.02 9.04 10.87
C GLY A 36 2.36 9.27 10.17
N PRO A 37 3.41 9.78 10.83
CA PRO A 37 4.71 10.02 10.22
C PRO A 37 5.37 8.75 9.67
N LYS A 38 5.07 7.59 10.26
CA LYS A 38 5.59 6.28 9.81
C LYS A 38 4.78 5.65 8.69
N GLY A 39 3.67 6.27 8.28
CA GLY A 39 2.79 5.72 7.23
C GLY A 39 1.98 4.49 7.65
N LEU A 40 1.96 4.15 8.94
CA LEU A 40 1.28 2.96 9.49
C LEU A 40 -0.17 3.24 9.91
N MET A 41 -0.66 4.45 9.71
CA MET A 41 -2.02 4.85 10.07
C MET A 41 -3.05 4.10 9.23
N PRO A 42 -4.00 3.34 9.84
CA PRO A 42 -5.07 2.68 9.10
C PRO A 42 -5.93 3.67 8.33
N ASN A 43 -6.26 3.34 7.09
CA ASN A 43 -7.07 4.17 6.23
C ASN A 43 -8.21 3.32 5.59
N PRO A 44 -9.46 3.79 5.66
CA PRO A 44 -10.58 3.10 5.02
C PRO A 44 -10.41 2.89 3.51
N LYS A 45 -9.74 3.84 2.84
CA LYS A 45 -9.48 3.76 1.38
C LYS A 45 -8.53 2.65 1.00
N ASP A 46 -7.58 2.34 1.87
CA ASP A 46 -6.59 1.29 1.66
C ASP A 46 -7.10 -0.09 2.13
N GLY A 47 -8.35 -0.17 2.60
CA GLY A 47 -8.96 -1.41 3.10
C GLY A 47 -8.43 -1.90 4.45
N THR A 48 -7.58 -1.10 5.11
CA THR A 48 -7.03 -1.44 6.44
C THR A 48 -7.99 -1.15 7.59
N VAL A 49 -9.11 -0.46 7.32
CA VAL A 49 -10.23 -0.29 8.26
C VAL A 49 -11.39 -1.12 7.77
N THR A 50 -11.59 -2.29 8.35
CA THR A 50 -12.63 -3.22 7.93
C THR A 50 -13.27 -3.93 9.12
N LYS A 51 -14.51 -4.40 8.92
CA LYS A 51 -15.19 -5.29 9.88
C LYS A 51 -14.63 -6.72 9.80
N ASN A 52 -14.18 -7.14 8.61
CA ASN A 52 -13.64 -8.48 8.34
C ASN A 52 -12.12 -8.49 8.52
N VAL A 53 -11.67 -8.50 9.76
CA VAL A 53 -10.23 -8.50 10.10
C VAL A 53 -9.50 -9.73 9.57
N LYS A 54 -10.15 -10.91 9.53
CA LYS A 54 -9.54 -12.17 9.04
C LYS A 54 -9.12 -12.06 7.58
N ASP A 55 -10.00 -11.54 6.73
CA ASP A 55 -9.73 -11.39 5.29
C ASP A 55 -8.63 -10.34 5.05
N ALA A 56 -8.69 -9.23 5.79
CA ALA A 56 -7.67 -8.20 5.70
C ALA A 56 -6.28 -8.71 6.12
N VAL A 57 -6.18 -9.48 7.20
CA VAL A 57 -4.92 -10.10 7.62
C VAL A 57 -4.41 -11.11 6.61
N THR A 58 -5.30 -11.91 6.03
CA THR A 58 -4.93 -12.89 5.00
C THR A 58 -4.39 -12.21 3.75
N ASN A 59 -5.04 -11.13 3.31
CA ASN A 59 -4.60 -10.34 2.15
C ASN A 59 -3.27 -9.63 2.42
N ALA A 60 -3.10 -9.04 3.59
CA ALA A 60 -1.83 -8.43 4.00
C ALA A 60 -0.68 -9.46 4.01
N LYS A 61 -0.92 -10.66 4.55
CA LYS A 61 0.09 -11.75 4.55
C LYS A 61 0.39 -12.28 3.14
N LYS A 62 -0.58 -12.23 2.22
CA LYS A 62 -0.37 -12.57 0.79
C LYS A 62 0.44 -11.50 0.03
N GLY A 63 0.80 -10.39 0.68
CA GLY A 63 1.61 -9.34 0.08
C GLY A 63 0.80 -8.30 -0.67
N GLN A 64 -0.41 -7.98 -0.19
CA GLN A 64 -1.19 -6.88 -0.76
C GLN A 64 -0.38 -5.59 -0.76
N ALA A 65 -0.05 -5.08 -1.94
CA ALA A 65 0.65 -3.83 -2.11
C ALA A 65 -0.32 -2.65 -2.02
N MET A 66 0.02 -1.67 -1.20
CA MET A 66 -0.71 -0.40 -1.16
C MET A 66 0.04 0.64 -1.97
N TYR A 67 -0.68 1.34 -2.83
CA TYR A 67 -0.09 2.40 -3.64
C TYR A 67 -0.85 3.71 -3.47
N ARG A 68 -0.13 4.80 -3.55
CA ARG A 68 -0.67 6.16 -3.52
C ARG A 68 -0.05 7.00 -4.62
N ASN A 69 -0.83 7.91 -5.16
CA ASN A 69 -0.30 8.94 -6.03
C ASN A 69 0.27 10.09 -5.19
N ASP A 70 1.38 10.61 -5.65
CA ASP A 70 2.04 11.81 -5.16
C ASP A 70 1.35 13.08 -5.70
N LYS A 71 1.72 14.25 -5.18
CA LYS A 71 1.28 15.55 -5.67
C LYS A 71 1.62 15.79 -7.14
N ALA A 72 2.70 15.19 -7.62
CA ALA A 72 3.14 15.22 -9.01
C ALA A 72 2.37 14.23 -9.92
N GLY A 73 1.46 13.41 -9.36
CA GLY A 73 0.72 12.38 -10.11
C GLY A 73 1.56 11.12 -10.36
N ILE A 74 2.61 10.89 -9.59
CA ILE A 74 3.45 9.69 -9.69
C ILE A 74 2.94 8.64 -8.69
N ILE A 75 2.84 7.39 -9.12
CA ILE A 75 2.49 6.26 -8.26
C ILE A 75 3.77 5.49 -7.93
N HIS A 76 4.03 5.33 -6.64
CA HIS A 76 5.11 4.52 -6.11
C HIS A 76 4.54 3.26 -5.48
N CYS A 77 5.00 2.10 -5.92
CA CYS A 77 4.54 0.82 -5.41
C CYS A 77 5.67 -0.22 -5.44
N SER A 78 5.76 -1.03 -4.41
CA SER A 78 6.64 -2.20 -4.40
C SER A 78 5.87 -3.39 -4.97
N ILE A 79 6.37 -3.97 -6.07
CA ILE A 79 5.72 -5.10 -6.77
C ILE A 79 6.30 -6.45 -6.41
N GLY A 80 7.45 -6.48 -5.72
CA GLY A 80 8.08 -7.75 -5.34
C GLY A 80 9.22 -7.57 -4.36
N LYS A 81 9.71 -8.69 -3.86
CA LYS A 81 10.88 -8.81 -2.98
C LYS A 81 11.92 -9.72 -3.65
N VAL A 82 13.15 -9.70 -3.15
CA VAL A 82 14.29 -10.46 -3.72
C VAL A 82 14.03 -11.97 -3.88
N GLY A 83 13.14 -12.55 -3.07
CA GLY A 83 12.78 -13.97 -3.17
C GLY A 83 11.73 -14.31 -4.24
N PHE A 84 11.19 -13.32 -4.95
CA PHE A 84 10.16 -13.57 -5.97
C PHE A 84 10.76 -14.01 -7.29
N LYS A 85 10.11 -14.97 -7.97
CA LYS A 85 10.46 -15.36 -9.33
C LYS A 85 10.04 -14.28 -10.32
N GLY A 86 10.71 -14.19 -11.46
CA GLY A 86 10.39 -13.20 -12.51
C GLY A 86 8.93 -13.23 -12.95
N GLU A 87 8.37 -14.42 -13.13
CA GLU A 87 6.96 -14.62 -13.50
C GLU A 87 5.98 -14.00 -12.47
N GLN A 88 6.28 -14.13 -11.18
CA GLN A 88 5.45 -13.55 -10.11
C GLN A 88 5.50 -12.03 -10.09
N ILE A 89 6.67 -11.46 -10.42
CA ILE A 89 6.83 -10.00 -10.52
C ILE A 89 6.04 -9.48 -11.73
N GLU A 90 6.08 -10.20 -12.85
CA GLU A 90 5.32 -9.86 -14.05
C GLU A 90 3.81 -9.93 -13.81
N GLU A 91 3.34 -10.97 -13.15
CA GLU A 91 1.93 -11.12 -12.78
C GLU A 91 1.46 -9.98 -11.85
N ASN A 92 2.24 -9.66 -10.82
CA ASN A 92 1.95 -8.55 -9.91
C ASN A 92 1.96 -7.20 -10.64
N PHE A 93 2.89 -7.00 -11.57
CA PHE A 93 2.98 -5.80 -12.38
C PHE A 93 1.74 -5.63 -13.27
N ASN A 94 1.33 -6.68 -13.97
CA ASN A 94 0.15 -6.66 -14.82
C ASN A 94 -1.13 -6.42 -14.00
N ALA A 95 -1.28 -7.07 -12.85
CA ALA A 95 -2.41 -6.86 -11.94
C ALA A 95 -2.48 -5.39 -11.46
N LEU A 96 -1.34 -4.79 -11.11
CA LEU A 96 -1.26 -3.39 -10.70
C LEU A 96 -1.64 -2.44 -11.86
N LEU A 97 -1.16 -2.70 -13.06
CA LEU A 97 -1.49 -1.90 -14.25
C LEU A 97 -2.98 -1.94 -14.56
N ASP A 98 -3.60 -3.12 -14.49
CA ASP A 98 -5.02 -3.28 -14.74
C ASP A 98 -5.86 -2.54 -13.70
N ASP A 99 -5.46 -2.57 -12.44
CA ASP A 99 -6.15 -1.85 -11.38
C ASP A 99 -6.05 -0.32 -11.57
N ILE A 100 -4.87 0.17 -11.92
CA ILE A 100 -4.63 1.58 -12.26
C ILE A 100 -5.48 1.98 -13.48
N LYS A 101 -5.52 1.17 -14.54
CA LYS A 101 -6.34 1.41 -15.74
C LYS A 101 -7.84 1.47 -15.41
N ARG A 102 -8.33 0.59 -14.53
CA ARG A 102 -9.72 0.59 -14.04
C ARG A 102 -10.06 1.82 -13.22
N SER A 103 -9.11 2.32 -12.45
CA SER A 103 -9.27 3.52 -11.61
C SER A 103 -9.23 4.83 -12.39
N ARG A 104 -9.07 4.78 -13.71
CA ARG A 104 -9.05 5.98 -14.57
C ARG A 104 -10.36 6.75 -14.49
N PRO A 105 -10.34 8.04 -14.12
CA PRO A 105 -11.55 8.88 -14.12
C PRO A 105 -12.05 9.09 -15.54
N SER A 106 -13.38 9.03 -15.76
CA SER A 106 -14.01 9.28 -17.07
C SER A 106 -13.81 10.72 -17.57
N SER A 107 -13.56 11.65 -16.66
CA SER A 107 -13.31 13.05 -16.98
C SER A 107 -11.91 13.31 -17.56
N MET A 108 -11.01 12.36 -17.47
CA MET A 108 -9.64 12.55 -17.93
C MET A 108 -9.51 12.36 -19.43
N LYS A 109 -9.12 13.44 -20.13
CA LYS A 109 -8.79 13.44 -21.56
C LYS A 109 -7.27 13.28 -21.74
N GLY A 110 -6.85 12.44 -22.69
CA GLY A 110 -5.44 12.24 -23.05
C GLY A 110 -4.81 10.96 -22.49
N ILE A 111 -3.47 10.92 -22.51
CA ILE A 111 -2.68 9.75 -22.10
C ILE A 111 -2.66 9.65 -20.56
N PHE A 112 -3.17 8.55 -20.03
CA PHE A 112 -3.26 8.33 -18.58
C PHE A 112 -1.90 7.94 -17.99
N ILE A 113 -1.27 6.93 -18.57
CA ILE A 113 0.05 6.46 -18.14
C ILE A 113 1.07 7.02 -19.13
N LYS A 114 1.96 7.90 -18.68
CA LYS A 114 2.97 8.51 -19.53
C LYS A 114 4.24 7.68 -19.60
N THR A 115 4.72 7.21 -18.47
CA THR A 115 5.99 6.47 -18.37
C THR A 115 5.92 5.53 -17.19
N ILE A 116 6.42 4.32 -17.40
CA ILE A 116 6.58 3.32 -16.35
C ILE A 116 8.07 3.08 -16.18
N THR A 117 8.53 3.13 -14.95
CA THR A 117 9.94 2.88 -14.61
C THR A 117 9.99 1.84 -13.50
N MET A 118 10.79 0.82 -13.68
CA MET A 118 11.06 -0.19 -12.65
C MET A 118 12.51 -0.08 -12.20
N SER A 119 12.75 -0.22 -10.90
CA SER A 119 14.09 -0.22 -10.31
C SER A 119 14.16 -1.19 -9.14
N SER A 120 15.34 -1.70 -8.85
CA SER A 120 15.60 -2.28 -7.53
C SER A 120 15.85 -1.14 -6.53
N THR A 121 15.87 -1.46 -5.23
CA THR A 121 16.01 -0.47 -4.15
C THR A 121 17.21 0.46 -4.32
N MET A 122 18.34 -0.08 -4.77
CA MET A 122 19.60 0.67 -4.99
C MET A 122 20.04 0.66 -6.45
N GLY A 123 19.19 0.18 -7.37
CA GLY A 123 19.54 0.07 -8.79
C GLY A 123 19.09 1.26 -9.63
N PRO A 124 19.55 1.32 -10.88
CA PRO A 124 19.10 2.32 -11.85
C PRO A 124 17.63 2.08 -12.24
N GLY A 125 16.94 3.18 -12.56
CA GLY A 125 15.58 3.13 -13.10
C GLY A 125 15.58 2.71 -14.57
N ILE A 126 14.91 1.62 -14.89
CA ILE A 126 14.74 1.10 -16.24
C ILE A 126 13.34 1.45 -16.73
N LYS A 127 13.24 2.18 -17.84
CA LYS A 127 11.96 2.47 -18.47
C LYS A 127 11.39 1.22 -19.11
N ILE A 128 10.15 0.90 -18.75
CA ILE A 128 9.39 -0.18 -19.37
C ILE A 128 8.54 0.43 -20.46
N LYS A 129 8.64 -0.14 -21.65
CA LYS A 129 7.76 0.20 -22.75
C LYS A 129 6.46 -0.57 -22.56
N GLU A 130 5.38 0.12 -22.33
CA GLU A 130 4.05 -0.50 -22.28
C GLU A 130 3.73 -1.08 -23.65
N LEU A 131 3.36 -2.36 -23.68
CA LEU A 131 2.86 -3.07 -24.87
C LEU A 131 1.38 -2.80 -25.07
#